data_f0063246242d0ee5a78082acf550d4af
#
_entry.id   f0063246242d0ee5a78082acf550d4af
#
_cell.length_a   1.000
_cell.length_b   1.000
_cell.length_c   1.000
_cell.angle_alpha   90.00
_cell.angle_beta   90.00
_cell.angle_gamma   90.00
#
_symmetry.space_group_name_H-M   'P 1'
#
loop_
_entity.id
_entity.type
_entity.pdbx_description
1 polymer ?
#
loop_
_entity_poly.entity_id
_entity_poly.type
_entity_poly.pdbx_seq_one_letter_code
_entity_poly.pdbx_strand_id
1 'polypeptide(L)'
;MTGVQTCALPIFAIFSLEMSKEQLVNRLFSLESYVDAQLLRTGNLKDSDWEKLIEGAGTIGRSNLIIDDTPGISISEMRSKCRKYKMEHNLELIIIDYLQLMSGSVGGRNESRQQEISDISRSLKALARELSVPVIALSQLSRAVEQRPDHRPMLSDLRESGAIEQDADVVMFIYRDDYYNKDTEHVNEAEIIIAKQRNGPIGTVTLTWLPQYTKFANSERKVVDGE
;
A
#
# COMPACT_ATOMS: atom_id res chain seq x y z
N MET A 1 17.81 -24.51 -30.78
CA MET A 1 17.25 -24.57 -29.41
C MET A 1 16.43 -23.31 -29.21
N THR A 2 15.15 -23.37 -29.46
CA THR A 2 14.21 -22.25 -29.28
C THR A 2 13.88 -22.17 -27.81
N GLY A 3 14.48 -21.17 -27.12
CA GLY A 3 14.12 -20.84 -25.76
C GLY A 3 12.67 -20.36 -25.72
N VAL A 4 11.79 -21.17 -25.21
CA VAL A 4 10.46 -20.73 -24.79
C VAL A 4 10.70 -19.73 -23.66
N GLN A 5 10.64 -18.44 -23.94
CA GLN A 5 10.47 -17.43 -22.92
C GLN A 5 9.10 -17.69 -22.30
N THR A 6 9.08 -18.43 -21.20
CA THR A 6 7.94 -18.44 -20.28
C THR A 6 7.83 -17.01 -19.77
N CYS A 7 6.84 -16.27 -20.27
CA CYS A 7 6.48 -14.98 -19.72
C CYS A 7 5.95 -15.28 -18.30
N ALA A 8 6.86 -15.33 -17.35
CA ALA A 8 6.48 -15.47 -15.94
C ALA A 8 5.66 -14.21 -15.59
N LEU A 9 4.46 -14.42 -15.05
CA LEU A 9 3.65 -13.31 -14.54
C LEU A 9 4.46 -12.54 -13.50
N PRO A 10 4.35 -11.20 -13.46
CA PRO A 10 5.09 -10.37 -12.53
C PRO A 10 4.79 -10.80 -11.08
N ILE A 11 5.81 -10.79 -10.24
CA ILE A 11 5.69 -11.13 -8.83
C ILE A 11 5.72 -9.87 -7.99
N PHE A 12 4.75 -9.77 -7.08
CA PHE A 12 4.65 -8.70 -6.10
C PHE A 12 4.92 -9.26 -4.70
N ALA A 13 5.73 -8.56 -3.92
CA ALA A 13 5.97 -8.88 -2.52
C ALA A 13 5.33 -7.83 -1.62
N ILE A 14 4.46 -8.26 -0.70
CA ILE A 14 3.86 -7.42 0.33
C ILE A 14 4.47 -7.81 1.68
N PHE A 15 5.12 -6.86 2.33
CA PHE A 15 5.55 -6.97 3.72
C PHE A 15 4.48 -6.34 4.60
N SER A 16 3.63 -7.17 5.20
CA SER A 16 2.52 -6.76 6.05
C SER A 16 2.94 -6.82 7.51
N LEU A 17 3.43 -5.71 8.05
CA LEU A 17 4.05 -5.67 9.38
C LEU A 17 3.03 -5.44 10.51
N GLU A 18 1.82 -5.00 10.16
CA GLU A 18 0.72 -4.76 11.10
C GLU A 18 -0.32 -5.89 11.09
N MET A 19 -0.62 -6.42 9.92
CA MET A 19 -1.65 -7.43 9.74
C MET A 19 -1.05 -8.79 9.43
N SER A 20 -1.64 -9.87 9.96
CA SER A 20 -1.27 -11.21 9.54
C SER A 20 -1.63 -11.47 8.08
N LYS A 21 -0.92 -12.39 7.45
CA LYS A 21 -1.19 -12.79 6.06
C LYS A 21 -2.63 -13.30 5.86
N GLU A 22 -3.20 -13.99 6.86
CA GLU A 22 -4.58 -14.45 6.79
C GLU A 22 -5.57 -13.29 6.76
N GLN A 23 -5.35 -12.25 7.56
CA GLN A 23 -6.19 -11.05 7.56
C GLN A 23 -6.10 -10.31 6.23
N LEU A 24 -4.89 -10.19 5.67
CA LEU A 24 -4.68 -9.54 4.37
C LEU A 24 -5.34 -10.34 3.25
N VAL A 25 -5.19 -11.67 3.24
CA VAL A 25 -5.84 -12.56 2.26
C VAL A 25 -7.37 -12.45 2.34
N ASN A 26 -7.95 -12.38 3.54
CA ASN A 26 -9.39 -12.18 3.68
C ASN A 26 -9.87 -10.85 3.09
N ARG A 27 -9.07 -9.78 3.21
CA ARG A 27 -9.37 -8.50 2.53
C ARG A 27 -9.28 -8.63 1.01
N LEU A 28 -8.28 -9.35 0.50
CA LEU A 28 -8.15 -9.62 -0.93
C LEU A 28 -9.35 -10.43 -1.45
N PHE A 29 -9.84 -11.40 -0.69
CA PHE A 29 -11.07 -12.12 -1.05
C PHE A 29 -12.27 -11.20 -1.16
N SER A 30 -12.51 -10.35 -0.17
CA SER A 30 -13.62 -9.39 -0.21
C SER A 30 -13.52 -8.45 -1.43
N LEU A 31 -12.32 -7.94 -1.69
CA LEU A 31 -12.02 -7.01 -2.78
C LEU A 31 -12.23 -7.65 -4.16
N GLU A 32 -11.79 -8.89 -4.35
CA GLU A 32 -11.84 -9.60 -5.64
C GLU A 32 -13.23 -10.17 -5.91
N SER A 33 -13.84 -10.82 -4.90
CA SER A 33 -15.13 -11.50 -5.06
C SER A 33 -16.33 -10.58 -4.93
N TYR A 34 -16.16 -9.32 -4.50
CA TYR A 34 -17.27 -8.42 -4.14
C TYR A 34 -18.21 -9.03 -3.10
N VAL A 35 -17.66 -9.77 -2.14
CA VAL A 35 -18.36 -10.25 -0.96
C VAL A 35 -18.02 -9.34 0.22
N ASP A 36 -19.04 -8.95 0.97
CA ASP A 36 -18.89 -8.05 2.10
C ASP A 36 -17.86 -8.58 3.12
N ALA A 37 -16.88 -7.77 3.46
CA ALA A 37 -15.79 -8.14 4.38
C ALA A 37 -16.32 -8.54 5.78
N GLN A 38 -17.45 -7.98 6.21
CA GLN A 38 -18.06 -8.32 7.49
C GLN A 38 -18.74 -9.69 7.43
N LEU A 39 -19.39 -10.04 6.30
CA LEU A 39 -19.97 -11.37 6.10
C LEU A 39 -18.87 -12.44 6.09
N LEU A 40 -17.75 -12.18 5.43
CA LEU A 40 -16.57 -13.06 5.49
C LEU A 40 -16.08 -13.27 6.92
N ARG A 41 -15.96 -12.19 7.70
CA ARG A 41 -15.47 -12.26 9.08
C ARG A 41 -16.41 -13.00 10.01
N THR A 42 -17.73 -12.88 9.82
CA THR A 42 -18.75 -13.50 10.68
C THR A 42 -19.16 -14.89 10.21
N GLY A 43 -18.78 -15.29 8.98
CA GLY A 43 -19.19 -16.57 8.37
C GLY A 43 -20.64 -16.60 7.95
N ASN A 44 -21.36 -15.47 7.94
CA ASN A 44 -22.77 -15.41 7.56
C ASN A 44 -22.92 -15.24 6.04
N LEU A 45 -22.46 -16.25 5.30
CA LEU A 45 -22.41 -16.27 3.84
C LEU A 45 -23.61 -17.02 3.25
N LYS A 46 -24.12 -16.52 2.14
CA LYS A 46 -25.14 -17.19 1.31
C LYS A 46 -24.46 -18.09 0.27
N ASP A 47 -25.20 -18.99 -0.34
CA ASP A 47 -24.67 -19.87 -1.40
C ASP A 47 -24.08 -19.07 -2.56
N SER A 48 -24.73 -17.98 -2.97
CA SER A 48 -24.22 -17.07 -4.00
C SER A 48 -22.90 -16.38 -3.63
N ASP A 49 -22.62 -16.18 -2.35
CA ASP A 49 -21.36 -15.60 -1.89
C ASP A 49 -20.23 -16.62 -1.96
N TRP A 50 -20.55 -17.89 -1.68
CA TRP A 50 -19.60 -19.00 -1.82
C TRP A 50 -19.15 -19.19 -3.27
N GLU A 51 -20.09 -19.09 -4.25
CA GLU A 51 -19.75 -19.15 -5.68
C GLU A 51 -18.73 -18.05 -6.07
N LYS A 52 -19.00 -16.80 -5.67
CA LYS A 52 -18.10 -15.66 -5.91
C LYS A 52 -16.73 -15.84 -5.25
N LEU A 53 -16.72 -16.38 -4.01
CA LEU A 53 -15.46 -16.64 -3.29
C LEU A 53 -14.63 -17.72 -3.96
N ILE A 54 -15.25 -18.76 -4.51
CA ILE A 54 -14.55 -19.82 -5.26
C ILE A 54 -13.90 -19.23 -6.52
N GLU A 55 -14.61 -18.37 -7.25
CA GLU A 55 -14.07 -17.68 -8.42
C GLU A 55 -12.90 -16.75 -8.03
N GLY A 56 -13.11 -15.91 -7.01
CA GLY A 56 -12.08 -15.02 -6.47
C GLY A 56 -10.85 -15.78 -5.96
N ALA A 57 -11.05 -16.93 -5.30
CA ALA A 57 -9.97 -17.81 -4.86
C ALA A 57 -9.13 -18.31 -6.05
N GLY A 58 -9.79 -18.66 -7.15
CA GLY A 58 -9.11 -19.03 -8.40
C GLY A 58 -8.23 -17.91 -8.96
N THR A 59 -8.69 -16.66 -8.90
CA THR A 59 -7.92 -15.48 -9.35
C THR A 59 -6.75 -15.20 -8.43
N ILE A 60 -6.98 -15.14 -7.11
CA ILE A 60 -5.94 -14.87 -6.13
C ILE A 60 -4.89 -16.00 -6.13
N GLY A 61 -5.33 -17.27 -6.20
CA GLY A 61 -4.42 -18.42 -6.19
C GLY A 61 -3.52 -18.51 -7.43
N ARG A 62 -3.92 -17.91 -8.55
CA ARG A 62 -3.08 -17.79 -9.75
C ARG A 62 -2.22 -16.54 -9.75
N SER A 63 -2.44 -15.61 -8.82
CA SER A 63 -1.61 -14.42 -8.71
C SER A 63 -0.24 -14.78 -8.14
N ASN A 64 0.80 -14.13 -8.66
CA ASN A 64 2.16 -14.29 -8.16
C ASN A 64 2.40 -13.28 -7.01
N LEU A 65 1.65 -13.43 -5.92
CA LEU A 65 1.73 -12.57 -4.76
C LEU A 65 2.44 -13.29 -3.61
N ILE A 66 3.51 -12.71 -3.11
CA ILE A 66 4.22 -13.15 -1.91
C ILE A 66 3.80 -12.24 -0.76
N ILE A 67 3.29 -12.81 0.32
CA ILE A 67 2.94 -12.07 1.54
C ILE A 67 3.87 -12.52 2.65
N ASP A 68 4.61 -11.58 3.21
CA ASP A 68 5.51 -11.77 4.35
C ASP A 68 4.99 -10.95 5.53
N ASP A 69 4.58 -11.60 6.59
CA ASP A 69 4.05 -10.99 7.80
C ASP A 69 5.01 -11.08 9.00
N THR A 70 6.32 -11.16 8.72
CA THR A 70 7.36 -11.16 9.75
C THR A 70 7.34 -9.84 10.53
N PRO A 71 6.98 -9.85 11.83
CA PRO A 71 6.88 -8.61 12.60
C PRO A 71 8.26 -8.03 12.87
N GLY A 72 8.36 -6.70 12.78
CA GLY A 72 9.60 -5.99 13.09
C GLY A 72 10.78 -6.37 12.20
N ILE A 73 10.52 -6.77 10.96
CA ILE A 73 11.58 -7.15 9.99
C ILE A 73 12.63 -6.04 9.88
N SER A 74 13.90 -6.42 9.91
CA SER A 74 14.99 -5.48 9.67
C SER A 74 15.20 -5.23 8.18
N ILE A 75 15.77 -4.05 7.84
CA ILE A 75 16.10 -3.73 6.44
C ILE A 75 17.07 -4.74 5.81
N SER A 76 17.98 -5.31 6.59
CA SER A 76 18.94 -6.32 6.12
C SER A 76 18.26 -7.65 5.79
N GLU A 77 17.32 -8.08 6.61
CA GLU A 77 16.53 -9.28 6.37
C GLU A 77 15.60 -9.11 5.16
N MET A 78 14.88 -7.99 5.09
CA MET A 78 14.02 -7.66 3.95
C MET A 78 14.82 -7.65 2.64
N ARG A 79 16.01 -7.03 2.64
CA ARG A 79 16.91 -7.00 1.48
C ARG A 79 17.31 -8.41 1.03
N SER A 80 17.63 -9.29 1.97
CA SER A 80 18.00 -10.69 1.68
C SER A 80 16.84 -11.45 1.05
N LYS A 81 15.61 -11.30 1.60
CA LYS A 81 14.38 -11.90 1.05
C LYS A 81 14.07 -11.35 -0.35
N CYS A 82 14.12 -10.03 -0.54
CA CYS A 82 13.85 -9.41 -1.84
C CYS A 82 14.85 -9.82 -2.93
N ARG A 83 16.15 -9.96 -2.59
CA ARG A 83 17.16 -10.51 -3.51
C ARG A 83 16.80 -11.93 -3.95
N LYS A 84 16.42 -12.79 -2.99
CA LYS A 84 15.98 -14.15 -3.27
C LYS A 84 14.76 -14.14 -4.20
N TYR A 85 13.72 -13.36 -3.88
CA TYR A 85 12.53 -13.25 -4.71
C TYR A 85 12.83 -12.70 -6.12
N LYS A 86 13.80 -11.76 -6.24
CA LYS A 86 14.23 -11.25 -7.55
C LYS A 86 14.90 -12.33 -8.39
N MET A 87 15.77 -13.15 -7.78
CA MET A 87 16.50 -14.21 -8.50
C MET A 87 15.60 -15.41 -8.86
N GLU A 88 14.74 -15.84 -7.94
CA GLU A 88 13.95 -17.06 -8.11
C GLU A 88 12.65 -16.83 -8.87
N HIS A 89 12.09 -15.64 -8.78
CA HIS A 89 10.72 -15.38 -9.20
C HIS A 89 10.54 -14.10 -10.02
N ASN A 90 11.61 -13.37 -10.35
CA ASN A 90 11.56 -12.10 -11.06
C ASN A 90 10.66 -11.06 -10.37
N LEU A 91 10.95 -10.74 -9.10
CA LEU A 91 10.23 -9.71 -8.33
C LEU A 91 10.15 -8.38 -9.11
N GLU A 92 8.95 -7.79 -9.20
CA GLU A 92 8.69 -6.55 -9.95
C GLU A 92 8.11 -5.40 -9.12
N LEU A 93 7.59 -5.67 -7.92
CA LEU A 93 7.08 -4.64 -7.01
C LEU A 93 7.25 -5.08 -5.57
N ILE A 94 7.63 -4.15 -4.70
CA ILE A 94 7.69 -4.33 -3.24
C ILE A 94 6.70 -3.35 -2.61
N ILE A 95 5.85 -3.84 -1.71
CA ILE A 95 4.91 -3.04 -0.91
C ILE A 95 5.21 -3.28 0.56
N ILE A 96 5.26 -2.22 1.37
CA ILE A 96 5.56 -2.28 2.82
C ILE A 96 4.44 -1.59 3.59
N ASP A 97 3.78 -2.30 4.48
CA ASP A 97 2.71 -1.81 5.35
C ASP A 97 3.08 -2.05 6.82
N TYR A 98 3.62 -1.04 7.52
CA TYR A 98 4.10 0.29 7.16
C TYR A 98 5.52 0.53 7.75
N LEU A 99 6.21 1.56 7.28
CA LEU A 99 7.64 1.83 7.57
C LEU A 99 7.97 1.85 9.06
N GLN A 100 7.11 2.46 9.86
CA GLN A 100 7.35 2.65 11.28
C GLN A 100 7.29 1.34 12.10
N LEU A 101 6.92 0.21 11.52
CA LEU A 101 6.98 -1.10 12.16
C LEU A 101 8.27 -1.87 11.84
N MET A 102 9.10 -1.37 10.92
CA MET A 102 10.40 -1.96 10.65
C MET A 102 11.37 -1.71 11.80
N SER A 103 12.30 -2.64 11.98
CA SER A 103 13.45 -2.47 12.88
C SER A 103 14.62 -1.86 12.13
N GLY A 104 15.27 -0.88 12.73
CA GLY A 104 16.53 -0.33 12.22
C GLY A 104 17.68 -1.33 12.29
N SER A 105 18.80 -0.95 11.75
CA SER A 105 20.06 -1.70 11.94
C SER A 105 20.40 -1.70 13.42
N VAL A 106 20.95 -2.82 13.92
CA VAL A 106 21.43 -2.94 15.30
C VAL A 106 22.63 -2.01 15.47
N GLY A 107 22.37 -0.74 15.73
CA GLY A 107 23.36 0.32 15.89
C GLY A 107 22.92 1.25 17.01
N GLY A 108 23.65 1.28 18.10
CA GLY A 108 23.69 2.32 19.10
C GLY A 108 22.41 2.53 19.93
N ARG A 109 22.52 2.30 21.24
CA ARG A 109 21.51 2.55 22.30
C ARG A 109 20.97 3.99 22.40
N ASN A 110 21.34 4.92 21.48
CA ASN A 110 21.02 6.35 21.56
C ASN A 110 20.48 6.96 20.24
N GLU A 111 20.11 6.17 19.24
CA GLU A 111 19.50 6.73 18.02
C GLU A 111 18.04 7.08 18.26
N SER A 112 17.63 8.29 17.84
CA SER A 112 16.23 8.69 17.90
C SER A 112 15.42 7.88 16.87
N ARG A 113 14.15 7.58 17.17
CA ARG A 113 13.25 6.91 16.23
C ARG A 113 13.20 7.61 14.87
N GLN A 114 13.30 8.93 14.87
CA GLN A 114 13.37 9.75 13.66
C GLN A 114 14.60 9.41 12.80
N GLN A 115 15.77 9.22 13.43
CA GLN A 115 17.00 8.84 12.71
C GLN A 115 16.86 7.43 12.12
N GLU A 116 16.32 6.49 12.89
CA GLU A 116 16.07 5.11 12.44
C GLU A 116 15.17 5.07 11.20
N ILE A 117 14.06 5.81 11.18
CA ILE A 117 13.16 5.91 10.04
C ILE A 117 13.88 6.54 8.84
N SER A 118 14.73 7.53 9.07
CA SER A 118 15.54 8.16 8.00
C SER A 118 16.51 7.17 7.37
N ASP A 119 17.12 6.29 8.16
CA ASP A 119 18.04 5.27 7.67
C ASP A 119 17.32 4.16 6.92
N ILE A 120 16.15 3.76 7.40
CA ILE A 120 15.26 2.83 6.69
C ILE A 120 14.87 3.41 5.33
N SER A 121 14.40 4.66 5.26
CA SER A 121 14.01 5.33 4.01
C SER A 121 15.13 5.31 2.98
N ARG A 122 16.33 5.74 3.37
CA ARG A 122 17.52 5.72 2.49
C ARG A 122 17.87 4.31 2.01
N SER A 123 17.77 3.34 2.92
CA SER A 123 18.08 1.94 2.60
C SER A 123 17.06 1.33 1.64
N LEU A 124 15.77 1.67 1.77
CA LEU A 124 14.73 1.26 0.81
C LEU A 124 14.94 1.88 -0.57
N LYS A 125 15.35 3.14 -0.63
CA LYS A 125 15.74 3.78 -1.89
C LYS A 125 16.93 3.08 -2.55
N ALA A 126 17.93 2.67 -1.75
CA ALA A 126 19.08 1.91 -2.23
C ALA A 126 18.63 0.52 -2.74
N LEU A 127 17.75 -0.17 -2.01
CA LEU A 127 17.19 -1.47 -2.40
C LEU A 127 16.43 -1.39 -3.72
N ALA A 128 15.56 -0.38 -3.90
CA ALA A 128 14.82 -0.17 -5.14
C ALA A 128 15.76 -0.03 -6.35
N ARG A 129 16.85 0.73 -6.20
CA ARG A 129 17.86 0.90 -7.25
C ARG A 129 18.65 -0.37 -7.52
N GLU A 130 19.09 -1.07 -6.46
CA GLU A 130 19.86 -2.31 -6.54
C GLU A 130 19.12 -3.39 -7.32
N LEU A 131 17.83 -3.57 -7.02
CA LEU A 131 17.02 -4.61 -7.65
C LEU A 131 16.35 -4.15 -8.94
N SER A 132 16.40 -2.84 -9.26
CA SER A 132 15.61 -2.21 -10.33
C SER A 132 14.12 -2.53 -10.18
N VAL A 133 13.59 -2.38 -8.96
CA VAL A 133 12.21 -2.70 -8.59
C VAL A 133 11.61 -1.50 -7.85
N PRO A 134 10.41 -1.02 -8.23
CA PRO A 134 9.72 0.00 -7.46
C PRO A 134 9.37 -0.49 -6.06
N VAL A 135 9.44 0.43 -5.10
CA VAL A 135 9.06 0.20 -3.70
C VAL A 135 7.96 1.18 -3.34
N ILE A 136 6.81 0.67 -2.92
CA ILE A 136 5.73 1.45 -2.31
C ILE A 136 5.80 1.21 -0.81
N ALA A 137 6.04 2.26 -0.05
CA ALA A 137 6.08 2.19 1.40
C ALA A 137 4.97 3.05 1.99
N LEU A 138 4.08 2.43 2.77
CA LEU A 138 3.10 3.14 3.56
C LEU A 138 3.79 3.82 4.73
N SER A 139 3.34 5.00 5.07
CA SER A 139 3.89 5.78 6.18
C SER A 139 2.75 6.40 6.99
N GLN A 140 2.82 6.24 8.29
CA GLN A 140 1.91 6.94 9.20
C GLN A 140 2.23 8.43 9.21
N LEU A 141 1.19 9.27 9.19
CA LEU A 141 1.33 10.71 9.32
C LEU A 141 1.43 11.15 10.77
N SER A 142 2.01 12.32 10.97
CA SER A 142 1.98 13.01 12.26
C SER A 142 0.53 13.29 12.70
N ARG A 143 0.26 13.16 13.99
CA ARG A 143 -1.05 13.50 14.56
C ARG A 143 -1.42 15.00 14.43
N ALA A 144 -0.49 15.84 14.00
CA ALA A 144 -0.77 17.26 13.72
C ALA A 144 -1.84 17.46 12.64
N VAL A 145 -1.99 16.49 11.70
CA VAL A 145 -3.07 16.54 10.71
C VAL A 145 -4.45 16.51 11.34
N GLU A 146 -4.64 15.78 12.45
CA GLU A 146 -5.91 15.69 13.18
C GLU A 146 -6.30 16.98 13.90
N GLN A 147 -5.34 17.89 14.10
CA GLN A 147 -5.56 19.17 14.78
C GLN A 147 -5.92 20.29 13.81
N ARG A 148 -5.81 20.06 12.50
CA ARG A 148 -6.19 21.04 11.48
C ARG A 148 -7.70 21.02 11.23
N PRO A 149 -8.33 22.17 10.95
CA PRO A 149 -9.77 22.21 10.69
C PRO A 149 -10.20 21.40 9.45
N ASP A 150 -9.34 21.29 8.45
CA ASP A 150 -9.61 20.61 7.19
C ASP A 150 -9.10 19.16 7.16
N HIS A 151 -8.32 18.75 8.18
CA HIS A 151 -7.69 17.41 8.28
C HIS A 151 -6.95 16.98 7.00
N ARG A 152 -6.63 17.90 6.09
CA ARG A 152 -5.98 17.56 4.82
C ARG A 152 -4.49 17.29 5.03
N PRO A 153 -3.98 16.15 4.56
CA PRO A 153 -2.58 15.81 4.70
C PRO A 153 -1.68 16.66 3.79
N MET A 154 -0.49 16.97 4.27
CA MET A 154 0.53 17.73 3.53
C MET A 154 1.93 17.19 3.80
N LEU A 155 2.92 17.55 2.99
CA LEU A 155 4.30 17.06 3.11
C LEU A 155 4.91 17.29 4.50
N SER A 156 4.54 18.39 5.18
CA SER A 156 5.01 18.64 6.54
C SER A 156 4.55 17.62 7.57
N ASP A 157 3.51 16.83 7.27
CA ASP A 157 3.02 15.78 8.18
C ASP A 157 3.91 14.53 8.18
N LEU A 158 4.83 14.44 7.22
CA LEU A 158 5.91 13.45 7.17
C LEU A 158 7.13 13.87 8.02
N ARG A 159 7.07 15.00 8.73
CA ARG A 159 8.24 15.64 9.38
C ARG A 159 8.88 14.83 10.50
N GLU A 160 8.18 13.91 11.13
CA GLU A 160 8.82 12.97 12.06
C GLU A 160 9.83 12.06 11.33
N SER A 161 9.80 12.12 9.99
CA SER A 161 10.62 11.34 9.07
C SER A 161 11.07 12.21 7.89
N GLY A 162 11.66 13.39 8.15
CA GLY A 162 12.02 14.38 7.11
C GLY A 162 12.83 13.83 5.94
N ALA A 163 13.49 12.67 6.12
CA ALA A 163 14.18 11.95 5.06
C ALA A 163 13.20 11.31 4.07
N ILE A 164 12.01 10.83 4.51
CA ILE A 164 11.03 10.19 3.61
C ILE A 164 10.65 11.14 2.49
N GLU A 165 10.33 12.40 2.83
CA GLU A 165 10.00 13.41 1.82
C GLU A 165 11.15 13.61 0.83
N GLN A 166 12.40 13.64 1.29
CA GLN A 166 13.57 13.85 0.42
C GLN A 166 13.88 12.65 -0.45
N ASP A 167 13.80 11.44 0.10
CA ASP A 167 14.18 10.18 -0.56
C ASP A 167 13.13 9.72 -1.58
N ALA A 168 11.84 9.91 -1.29
CA ALA A 168 10.75 9.47 -2.16
C ALA A 168 10.77 10.21 -3.51
N ASP A 169 10.54 9.49 -4.60
CA ASP A 169 10.34 10.06 -5.93
C ASP A 169 8.93 10.59 -6.09
N VAL A 170 7.97 9.91 -5.46
CA VAL A 170 6.54 10.27 -5.43
C VAL A 170 6.06 10.20 -4.00
N VAL A 171 5.28 11.17 -3.58
CA VAL A 171 4.53 11.15 -2.31
C VAL A 171 3.06 11.33 -2.64
N MET A 172 2.26 10.38 -2.19
CA MET A 172 0.82 10.39 -2.34
C MET A 172 0.16 10.31 -0.96
N PHE A 173 -0.87 11.12 -0.75
CA PHE A 173 -1.74 11.03 0.42
C PHE A 173 -3.11 10.50 0.01
N ILE A 174 -3.74 9.78 0.93
CA ILE A 174 -5.13 9.36 0.81
C ILE A 174 -5.93 10.22 1.77
N TYR A 175 -6.97 10.89 1.26
CA TYR A 175 -7.87 11.71 2.04
C TYR A 175 -9.32 11.34 1.73
N ARG A 176 -10.17 11.33 2.76
CA ARG A 176 -11.60 11.12 2.63
C ARG A 176 -12.32 12.12 3.51
N ASP A 177 -13.09 13.00 2.89
CA ASP A 177 -13.85 14.02 3.61
C ASP A 177 -14.95 13.41 4.49
N ASP A 178 -15.65 12.37 4.01
CA ASP A 178 -16.72 11.68 4.71
C ASP A 178 -16.26 10.94 5.99
N TYR A 179 -14.96 10.73 6.15
CA TYR A 179 -14.38 10.18 7.38
C TYR A 179 -14.43 11.20 8.53
N TYR A 180 -14.17 12.47 8.23
CA TYR A 180 -14.11 13.56 9.19
C TYR A 180 -15.43 14.35 9.28
N ASN A 181 -16.06 14.64 8.15
CA ASN A 181 -17.28 15.41 8.02
C ASN A 181 -18.46 14.52 7.61
N LYS A 182 -19.43 14.34 8.53
CA LYS A 182 -20.61 13.49 8.28
C LYS A 182 -21.66 14.14 7.38
N ASP A 183 -21.60 15.47 7.26
CA ASP A 183 -22.56 16.26 6.48
C ASP A 183 -22.00 16.65 5.10
N THR A 184 -20.90 16.01 4.66
CA THR A 184 -20.27 16.27 3.38
C THR A 184 -21.11 15.82 2.20
N GLU A 185 -21.01 16.53 1.08
CA GLU A 185 -21.55 16.11 -0.22
C GLU A 185 -20.67 15.05 -0.92
N HIS A 186 -19.42 14.84 -0.42
CA HIS A 186 -18.41 13.94 -0.97
C HIS A 186 -18.43 12.54 -0.34
N VAL A 187 -19.62 11.98 -0.19
CA VAL A 187 -19.80 10.65 0.43
C VAL A 187 -19.18 9.57 -0.45
N ASN A 188 -18.38 8.69 0.17
CA ASN A 188 -17.63 7.61 -0.52
C ASN A 188 -16.65 8.10 -1.60
N GLU A 189 -16.26 9.35 -1.57
CA GLU A 189 -15.15 9.84 -2.38
C GLU A 189 -13.84 9.75 -1.61
N ALA A 190 -12.79 9.30 -2.29
CA ALA A 190 -11.44 9.30 -1.78
C ALA A 190 -10.53 10.04 -2.73
N GLU A 191 -9.75 10.96 -2.20
CA GLU A 191 -8.76 11.72 -2.95
C GLU A 191 -7.38 11.07 -2.80
N ILE A 192 -6.73 10.79 -3.92
CA ILE A 192 -5.32 10.46 -3.98
C ILE A 192 -4.57 11.73 -4.35
N ILE A 193 -3.96 12.37 -3.35
CA ILE A 193 -3.28 13.65 -3.50
C ILE A 193 -1.81 13.38 -3.81
N ILE A 194 -1.38 13.61 -5.05
CA ILE A 194 0.02 13.52 -5.47
C ILE A 194 0.70 14.83 -5.06
N ALA A 195 1.28 14.82 -3.85
CA ALA A 195 1.88 16.03 -3.27
C ALA A 195 3.34 16.25 -3.69
N LYS A 196 4.02 15.21 -4.15
CA LYS A 196 5.36 15.26 -4.71
C LYS A 196 5.48 14.29 -5.87
N GLN A 197 6.10 14.73 -6.95
CA GLN A 197 6.49 13.87 -8.08
C GLN A 197 7.74 14.44 -8.75
N ARG A 198 8.81 13.64 -8.87
CA ARG A 198 10.07 14.13 -9.47
C ARG A 198 9.99 14.28 -10.98
N ASN A 199 9.24 13.40 -11.63
CA ASN A 199 9.21 13.30 -13.10
C ASN A 199 7.81 13.52 -13.69
N GLY A 200 6.97 14.34 -13.04
CA GLY A 200 5.64 14.63 -13.52
C GLY A 200 4.92 15.70 -12.67
N PRO A 201 3.70 16.06 -13.02
CA PRO A 201 2.92 17.05 -12.29
C PRO A 201 2.42 16.50 -10.96
N ILE A 202 2.23 17.38 -10.01
CA ILE A 202 1.41 17.12 -8.81
C ILE A 202 -0.06 17.31 -9.16
N GLY A 203 -0.95 16.74 -8.37
CA GLY A 203 -2.39 16.85 -8.60
C GLY A 203 -3.19 15.94 -7.70
N THR A 204 -4.49 15.88 -7.93
CA THR A 204 -5.41 15.03 -7.17
C THR A 204 -6.21 14.14 -8.12
N VAL A 205 -6.34 12.88 -7.77
CA VAL A 205 -7.21 11.91 -8.46
C VAL A 205 -8.28 11.47 -7.49
N THR A 206 -9.55 11.61 -7.91
CA THR A 206 -10.70 11.17 -7.12
C THR A 206 -11.05 9.73 -7.49
N LEU A 207 -11.22 8.89 -6.47
CA LEU A 207 -11.67 7.51 -6.57
C LEU A 207 -12.97 7.34 -5.77
N THR A 208 -13.75 6.32 -6.12
CA THR A 208 -14.92 5.91 -5.33
C THR A 208 -14.47 4.88 -4.29
N TRP A 209 -14.81 5.12 -3.03
CA TRP A 209 -14.59 4.18 -1.94
C TRP A 209 -15.79 3.26 -1.77
N LEU A 210 -15.57 1.96 -1.78
CA LEU A 210 -16.58 0.91 -1.55
C LEU A 210 -16.30 0.25 -0.20
N PRO A 211 -16.88 0.78 0.90
CA PRO A 211 -16.52 0.38 2.26
C PRO A 211 -16.82 -1.09 2.56
N GLN A 212 -17.89 -1.64 2.00
CA GLN A 212 -18.27 -3.04 2.21
C GLN A 212 -17.23 -4.03 1.67
N TYR A 213 -16.48 -3.63 0.65
CA TYR A 213 -15.42 -4.47 0.04
C TYR A 213 -14.02 -4.00 0.34
N THR A 214 -13.88 -2.93 1.15
CA THR A 214 -12.59 -2.24 1.40
C THR A 214 -11.83 -1.94 0.10
N LYS A 215 -12.55 -1.45 -0.93
CA LYS A 215 -12.06 -1.30 -2.30
C LYS A 215 -12.16 0.14 -2.77
N PHE A 216 -11.13 0.59 -3.48
CA PHE A 216 -11.21 1.78 -4.32
C PHE A 216 -11.60 1.38 -5.75
N ALA A 217 -12.45 2.15 -6.37
CA ALA A 217 -12.85 2.02 -7.75
C ALA A 217 -12.65 3.35 -8.50
N ASN A 218 -12.52 3.29 -9.80
CA ASN A 218 -12.48 4.49 -10.61
C ASN A 218 -13.81 5.23 -10.48
N SER A 219 -13.76 6.54 -10.22
CA SER A 219 -14.95 7.40 -10.31
C SER A 219 -15.34 7.54 -11.79
N GLU A 220 -16.62 7.42 -12.09
CA GLU A 220 -17.11 7.79 -13.41
C GLU A 220 -16.82 9.27 -13.63
N ARG A 221 -16.04 9.60 -14.66
CA ARG A 221 -15.92 10.99 -15.11
C ARG A 221 -17.31 11.42 -15.57
N LYS A 222 -17.99 12.29 -14.84
CA LYS A 222 -19.08 13.06 -15.42
C LYS A 222 -18.44 13.85 -16.57
N VAL A 223 -18.70 13.45 -17.80
CA VAL A 223 -18.44 14.29 -18.97
C VAL A 223 -19.37 15.48 -18.76
N VAL A 224 -18.84 16.59 -18.27
CA VAL A 224 -19.53 17.85 -18.35
C VAL A 224 -19.46 18.20 -19.83
N ASP A 225 -20.56 17.93 -20.57
CA ASP A 225 -20.74 18.44 -21.91
C ASP A 225 -20.58 19.95 -21.82
N GLY A 226 -19.45 20.42 -22.34
CA GLY A 226 -19.14 21.84 -22.33
C GLY A 226 -20.13 22.59 -23.25
N GLU A 227 -20.76 23.61 -22.71
CA GLU A 227 -21.31 24.70 -23.49
C GLU A 227 -20.19 25.49 -24.19
#